data_34d3b786f31a9bc7d17e604134e15875
#
_entry.id   34d3b786f31a9bc7d17e604134e15875
#
_cell.length_a   1.000
_cell.length_b   1.000
_cell.length_c   1.000
_cell.angle_alpha   90.00
_cell.angle_beta   90.00
_cell.angle_gamma   90.00
#
_symmetry.space_group_name_H-M   'P 1'
#
loop_
_entity.id
_entity.type
_entity.pdbx_description
1 polymer ?
#
loop_
_entity_poly.entity_id
_entity_poly.type
_entity_poly.pdbx_seq_one_letter_code
_entity_poly.pdbx_strand_id
1 'polypeptide(L)'
;KRKIIKRMISSGILSVLMVFIIYFTLPYTMFSLYSLFEYATLVSLFLFLIVLLFRYFFLLLFAYLYLNEYTFKRDEGFYPFVSIIVPVYNEGKVIAESIASLLKLDYSNYEIIIVNDGSTDNTFEVAKELVGFQKGKYTDIKVSLINKPNGGKAKALNAGISYSKSELVLCMDGDSELSEETLKVAVRHFIDPAIGAVAGNVKVLNRKKLFTDLQALEYIEGLNIARAAQSYGRIVNIIP
;
A
#
# COMPACT_ATOMS: atom_id res chain seq x y z
N LYS A 1 10.99 -17.63 -4.42
CA LYS A 1 9.83 -17.07 -5.15
C LYS A 1 9.19 -18.08 -6.14
N ARG A 2 9.91 -18.65 -7.13
CA ARG A 2 9.36 -19.63 -8.10
C ARG A 2 8.69 -20.88 -7.48
N LYS A 3 9.16 -21.39 -6.33
CA LYS A 3 8.56 -22.56 -5.65
C LYS A 3 7.19 -22.25 -5.00
N ILE A 4 6.99 -21.04 -4.50
CA ILE A 4 5.73 -20.61 -3.86
C ILE A 4 4.65 -20.45 -4.93
N ILE A 5 4.94 -19.81 -6.04
CA ILE A 5 4.02 -19.63 -7.17
C ILE A 5 3.59 -20.99 -7.75
N LYS A 6 4.51 -21.95 -7.93
CA LYS A 6 4.17 -23.32 -8.36
C LYS A 6 3.22 -24.03 -7.39
N ARG A 7 3.41 -23.89 -6.07
CA ARG A 7 2.52 -24.48 -5.07
C ARG A 7 1.13 -23.82 -5.06
N MET A 8 1.03 -22.50 -5.24
CA MET A 8 -0.26 -21.80 -5.32
C MET A 8 -1.06 -22.20 -6.58
N ILE A 9 -0.40 -22.31 -7.73
CA ILE A 9 -1.03 -22.75 -8.97
C ILE A 9 -1.50 -24.20 -8.85
N SER A 10 -0.68 -25.11 -8.29
CA SER A 10 -1.08 -26.53 -8.10
C SER A 10 -2.23 -26.69 -7.11
N SER A 11 -2.28 -25.89 -6.04
CA SER A 11 -3.39 -25.88 -5.07
C SER A 11 -4.69 -25.38 -5.70
N GLY A 12 -4.64 -24.33 -6.53
CA GLY A 12 -5.80 -23.82 -7.26
C GLY A 12 -6.39 -24.85 -8.24
N ILE A 13 -5.52 -25.50 -9.00
CA ILE A 13 -5.93 -26.58 -9.95
C ILE A 13 -6.56 -27.76 -9.21
N LEU A 14 -5.99 -28.15 -8.06
CA LEU A 14 -6.51 -29.26 -7.25
C LEU A 14 -7.90 -28.94 -6.70
N SER A 15 -8.16 -27.72 -6.26
CA SER A 15 -9.46 -27.28 -5.77
C SER A 15 -10.53 -27.31 -6.88
N VAL A 16 -10.18 -26.88 -8.09
CA VAL A 16 -11.08 -26.95 -9.25
C VAL A 16 -11.42 -28.39 -9.62
N LEU A 17 -10.43 -29.28 -9.64
CA LEU A 17 -10.62 -30.70 -9.90
C LEU A 17 -11.53 -31.37 -8.84
N MET A 18 -11.37 -31.01 -7.57
CA MET A 18 -12.21 -31.55 -6.49
C MET A 18 -13.68 -31.14 -6.63
N VAL A 19 -13.96 -29.89 -6.97
CA VAL A 19 -15.31 -29.38 -7.25
C VAL A 19 -15.92 -30.11 -8.46
N PHE A 20 -15.14 -30.36 -9.51
CA PHE A 20 -15.57 -31.08 -10.70
C PHE A 20 -15.90 -32.55 -10.41
N ILE A 21 -15.08 -33.24 -9.61
CA ILE A 21 -15.29 -34.64 -9.21
C ILE A 21 -16.57 -34.77 -8.36
N ILE A 22 -16.80 -33.88 -7.40
CA ILE A 22 -18.01 -33.88 -6.57
C ILE A 22 -19.26 -33.69 -7.43
N TYR A 23 -19.22 -32.81 -8.43
CA TYR A 23 -20.34 -32.56 -9.35
C TYR A 23 -20.71 -33.79 -10.19
N PHE A 24 -19.74 -34.57 -10.69
CA PHE A 24 -19.97 -35.75 -11.51
C PHE A 24 -20.34 -37.02 -10.73
N THR A 25 -20.13 -37.03 -9.40
CA THR A 25 -20.47 -38.20 -8.56
C THR A 25 -21.85 -38.12 -7.91
N LEU A 26 -22.61 -37.02 -8.06
CA LEU A 26 -23.98 -36.91 -7.55
C LEU A 26 -24.95 -37.70 -8.45
N PRO A 27 -25.70 -38.67 -7.88
CA PRO A 27 -26.57 -39.51 -8.69
C PRO A 27 -27.76 -38.75 -9.27
N TYR A 28 -28.07 -39.04 -10.52
CA TYR A 28 -29.23 -38.54 -11.31
C TYR A 28 -30.56 -39.04 -10.75
N THR A 29 -31.03 -38.58 -9.60
CA THR A 29 -32.32 -38.99 -9.09
C THR A 29 -33.30 -37.83 -8.92
N MET A 30 -34.39 -37.94 -9.66
CA MET A 30 -35.67 -37.24 -9.56
C MET A 30 -35.70 -35.71 -9.77
N PHE A 31 -36.21 -35.32 -10.94
CA PHE A 31 -36.52 -33.95 -11.34
C PHE A 31 -37.80 -33.47 -10.61
N SER A 32 -37.66 -32.80 -9.48
CA SER A 32 -38.71 -31.99 -8.86
C SER A 32 -38.38 -30.51 -8.98
N LEU A 33 -39.37 -29.62 -8.84
CA LEU A 33 -39.13 -28.15 -8.81
C LEU A 33 -38.07 -27.76 -7.76
N TYR A 34 -37.95 -28.53 -6.70
CA TYR A 34 -36.96 -28.37 -5.64
C TYR A 34 -35.53 -28.67 -6.16
N SER A 35 -35.38 -29.76 -6.92
CA SER A 35 -34.09 -30.12 -7.53
C SER A 35 -33.66 -29.11 -8.58
N LEU A 36 -34.59 -28.49 -9.32
CA LEU A 36 -34.26 -27.42 -10.27
C LEU A 36 -33.66 -26.21 -9.58
N PHE A 37 -34.20 -25.81 -8.42
CA PHE A 37 -33.66 -24.70 -7.63
C PHE A 37 -32.28 -25.02 -7.06
N GLU A 38 -32.07 -26.23 -6.55
CA GLU A 38 -30.76 -26.69 -6.06
C GLU A 38 -29.73 -26.70 -7.19
N TYR A 39 -30.07 -27.24 -8.38
CA TYR A 39 -29.16 -27.21 -9.53
C TYR A 39 -28.85 -25.81 -10.00
N ALA A 40 -29.82 -24.91 -10.05
CA ALA A 40 -29.60 -23.52 -10.43
C ALA A 40 -28.65 -22.82 -9.44
N THR A 41 -28.80 -23.09 -8.13
CA THR A 41 -27.93 -22.54 -7.09
C THR A 41 -26.50 -23.09 -7.21
N LEU A 42 -26.36 -24.42 -7.42
CA LEU A 42 -25.05 -25.04 -7.60
C LEU A 42 -24.33 -24.53 -8.87
N VAL A 43 -25.06 -24.41 -9.99
CA VAL A 43 -24.52 -23.86 -11.23
C VAL A 43 -24.11 -22.41 -11.04
N SER A 44 -24.93 -21.59 -10.38
CA SER A 44 -24.60 -20.19 -10.07
C SER A 44 -23.34 -20.08 -9.21
N LEU A 45 -23.23 -20.89 -8.17
CA LEU A 45 -22.05 -20.95 -7.30
C LEU A 45 -20.81 -21.38 -8.10
N PHE A 46 -20.94 -22.38 -8.97
CA PHE A 46 -19.86 -22.87 -9.80
C PHE A 46 -19.37 -21.80 -10.80
N LEU A 47 -20.32 -21.13 -11.46
CA LEU A 47 -19.98 -20.00 -12.35
C LEU A 47 -19.29 -18.87 -11.60
N PHE A 48 -19.77 -18.53 -10.40
CA PHE A 48 -19.13 -17.54 -9.54
C PHE A 48 -17.69 -17.93 -9.18
N LEU A 49 -17.47 -19.20 -8.80
CA LEU A 49 -16.11 -19.70 -8.53
C LEU A 49 -15.20 -19.65 -9.76
N ILE A 50 -15.72 -19.99 -10.94
CA ILE A 50 -14.97 -19.88 -12.18
C ILE A 50 -14.56 -18.40 -12.42
N VAL A 51 -15.48 -17.47 -12.28
CA VAL A 51 -15.19 -16.03 -12.45
C VAL A 51 -14.12 -15.57 -11.46
N LEU A 52 -14.20 -15.99 -10.21
CA LEU A 52 -13.17 -15.69 -9.20
C LEU A 52 -11.81 -16.25 -9.58
N LEU A 53 -11.75 -17.50 -10.06
CA LEU A 53 -10.50 -18.13 -10.50
C LEU A 53 -9.89 -17.41 -11.70
N PHE A 54 -10.69 -17.04 -12.69
CA PHE A 54 -10.23 -16.22 -13.82
C PHE A 54 -9.70 -14.85 -13.36
N ARG A 55 -10.42 -14.19 -12.45
CA ARG A 55 -9.96 -12.92 -11.85
C ARG A 55 -8.58 -13.09 -11.21
N TYR A 56 -8.41 -14.11 -10.35
CA TYR A 56 -7.13 -14.36 -9.69
C TYR A 56 -6.02 -14.73 -10.68
N PHE A 57 -6.34 -15.52 -11.69
CA PHE A 57 -5.38 -15.87 -12.74
C PHE A 57 -4.86 -14.62 -13.47
N PHE A 58 -5.75 -13.75 -13.93
CA PHE A 58 -5.34 -12.51 -14.60
C PHE A 58 -4.59 -11.55 -13.67
N LEU A 59 -5.00 -11.46 -12.41
CA LEU A 59 -4.32 -10.64 -11.42
C LEU A 59 -2.88 -11.12 -11.20
N LEU A 60 -2.66 -12.43 -11.06
CA LEU A 60 -1.31 -12.99 -10.93
C LEU A 60 -0.50 -12.85 -12.24
N LEU A 61 -1.14 -13.04 -13.39
CA LEU A 61 -0.50 -12.88 -14.69
C LEU A 61 -0.01 -11.45 -14.89
N PHE A 62 -0.87 -10.45 -14.68
CA PHE A 62 -0.49 -9.05 -14.84
C PHE A 62 0.55 -8.60 -13.80
N ALA A 63 0.46 -9.07 -12.56
CA ALA A 63 1.49 -8.82 -11.57
C ALA A 63 2.84 -9.43 -11.99
N TYR A 64 2.84 -10.63 -12.57
CA TYR A 64 4.03 -11.29 -13.09
C TYR A 64 4.63 -10.54 -14.27
N LEU A 65 3.80 -10.11 -15.23
CA LEU A 65 4.23 -9.33 -16.39
C LEU A 65 4.85 -8.00 -15.97
N TYR A 66 4.20 -7.28 -15.03
CA TYR A 66 4.74 -6.04 -14.47
C TYR A 66 6.13 -6.26 -13.86
N LEU A 67 6.30 -7.29 -13.04
CA LEU A 67 7.58 -7.58 -12.39
C LEU A 67 8.70 -7.98 -13.37
N ASN A 68 8.35 -8.52 -14.54
CA ASN A 68 9.32 -8.87 -15.58
C ASN A 68 9.68 -7.70 -16.50
N GLU A 69 8.72 -6.84 -16.82
CA GLU A 69 8.95 -5.67 -17.69
C GLU A 69 9.63 -4.53 -16.92
N TYR A 70 9.44 -4.49 -15.60
CA TYR A 70 9.96 -3.40 -14.79
C TYR A 70 11.46 -3.59 -14.49
N THR A 71 12.28 -3.33 -15.47
CA THR A 71 13.71 -3.06 -15.26
C THR A 71 13.85 -1.60 -14.88
N PHE A 72 14.11 -1.35 -13.59
CA PHE A 72 14.51 -0.01 -13.13
C PHE A 72 15.68 0.48 -13.99
N LYS A 73 15.46 1.49 -14.79
CA LYS A 73 16.56 2.31 -15.27
C LYS A 73 17.18 2.93 -14.02
N ARG A 74 18.38 2.47 -13.66
CA ARG A 74 19.19 3.10 -12.61
C ARG A 74 19.63 4.47 -13.19
N ASP A 75 18.83 5.48 -12.96
CA ASP A 75 19.26 6.85 -13.22
C ASP A 75 19.88 7.39 -11.94
N GLU A 76 21.21 7.45 -11.91
CA GLU A 76 22.01 7.85 -10.75
C GLU A 76 22.11 9.38 -10.63
N GLY A 77 21.12 10.15 -11.06
CA GLY A 77 21.19 11.60 -11.07
C GLY A 77 19.90 12.35 -10.72
N PHE A 78 18.79 11.64 -10.57
CA PHE A 78 17.50 12.31 -10.33
C PHE A 78 17.17 12.38 -8.83
N TYR A 79 17.42 13.53 -8.21
CA TYR A 79 17.19 13.81 -6.79
C TYR A 79 16.36 15.09 -6.61
N PRO A 80 15.08 15.11 -7.02
CA PRO A 80 14.21 16.27 -6.86
C PRO A 80 14.00 16.61 -5.38
N PHE A 81 13.68 17.87 -5.10
CA PHE A 81 13.26 18.26 -3.75
C PHE A 81 11.88 17.71 -3.44
N VAL A 82 11.69 17.11 -2.25
CA VAL A 82 10.45 16.48 -1.83
C VAL A 82 9.99 17.03 -0.49
N SER A 83 8.73 17.41 -0.36
CA SER A 83 8.12 17.70 0.93
C SER A 83 7.37 16.49 1.47
N ILE A 84 7.76 16.00 2.64
CA ILE A 84 7.08 14.92 3.35
C ILE A 84 6.04 15.53 4.28
N ILE A 85 4.76 15.26 4.03
CA ILE A 85 3.64 15.78 4.81
C ILE A 85 3.14 14.70 5.75
N VAL A 86 3.15 15.00 7.05
CA VAL A 86 2.76 14.09 8.13
C VAL A 86 1.60 14.70 8.89
N PRO A 87 0.33 14.41 8.51
CA PRO A 87 -0.82 14.81 9.30
C PRO A 87 -0.88 13.99 10.59
N VAL A 88 -1.11 14.64 11.73
CA VAL A 88 -1.17 14.00 13.03
C VAL A 88 -2.39 14.45 13.83
N TYR A 89 -3.05 13.49 14.48
CA TYR A 89 -4.16 13.75 15.40
C TYR A 89 -4.17 12.73 16.54
N ASN A 90 -3.86 13.17 17.78
CA ASN A 90 -3.76 12.34 18.97
C ASN A 90 -2.75 11.16 18.84
N GLU A 91 -1.56 11.47 18.32
CA GLU A 91 -0.48 10.50 18.05
C GLU A 91 0.80 10.82 18.85
N GLY A 92 0.70 11.53 19.97
CA GLY A 92 1.84 11.96 20.80
C GLY A 92 2.77 10.82 21.24
N LYS A 93 2.29 9.58 21.27
CA LYS A 93 3.08 8.40 21.67
C LYS A 93 4.01 7.88 20.55
N VAL A 94 3.67 8.13 19.28
CA VAL A 94 4.33 7.48 18.13
C VAL A 94 5.00 8.48 17.19
N ILE A 95 4.59 9.74 17.20
CA ILE A 95 5.08 10.76 16.27
C ILE A 95 6.61 10.93 16.31
N ALA A 96 7.23 10.83 17.46
CA ALA A 96 8.68 10.96 17.57
C ALA A 96 9.42 9.83 16.85
N GLU A 97 8.94 8.58 16.95
CA GLU A 97 9.50 7.42 16.24
C GLU A 97 9.28 7.53 14.74
N SER A 98 8.09 7.98 14.34
CA SER A 98 7.76 8.23 12.94
C SER A 98 8.72 9.24 12.30
N ILE A 99 8.89 10.42 12.92
CA ILE A 99 9.84 11.44 12.42
C ILE A 99 11.27 10.94 12.46
N ALA A 100 11.67 10.19 13.49
CA ALA A 100 13.01 9.61 13.56
C ALA A 100 13.28 8.63 12.40
N SER A 101 12.27 7.91 11.90
CA SER A 101 12.41 7.06 10.71
C SER A 101 12.68 7.90 9.45
N LEU A 102 12.04 9.06 9.32
CA LEU A 102 12.25 9.98 8.20
C LEU A 102 13.66 10.58 8.19
N LEU A 103 14.25 10.85 9.35
CA LEU A 103 15.60 11.38 9.45
C LEU A 103 16.69 10.36 9.04
N LYS A 104 16.35 9.07 8.95
CA LYS A 104 17.25 8.00 8.51
C LYS A 104 17.20 7.73 7.01
N LEU A 105 16.36 8.44 6.25
CA LEU A 105 16.19 8.20 4.82
C LEU A 105 17.50 8.34 4.04
N ASP A 106 17.71 7.41 3.09
CA ASP A 106 18.82 7.43 2.12
C ASP A 106 18.54 8.45 1.00
N TYR A 107 18.29 9.70 1.40
CA TYR A 107 17.95 10.81 0.54
C TYR A 107 18.38 12.13 1.21
N SER A 108 18.86 13.09 0.45
CA SER A 108 19.42 14.35 1.03
C SER A 108 18.56 15.58 0.76
N ASN A 109 17.63 15.51 -0.20
CA ASN A 109 16.95 16.70 -0.73
C ASN A 109 15.45 16.69 -0.39
N TYR A 110 15.11 16.84 0.90
CA TYR A 110 13.71 16.84 1.37
C TYR A 110 13.53 17.72 2.61
N GLU A 111 12.28 18.03 2.92
CA GLU A 111 11.84 18.62 4.17
C GLU A 111 10.69 17.81 4.77
N ILE A 112 10.42 18.00 6.07
CA ILE A 112 9.32 17.38 6.79
C ILE A 112 8.35 18.45 7.26
N ILE A 113 7.07 18.30 6.98
CA ILE A 113 5.99 19.19 7.36
C ILE A 113 4.99 18.40 8.22
N ILE A 114 5.07 18.60 9.52
CA ILE A 114 4.10 18.01 10.46
C ILE A 114 2.86 18.91 10.49
N VAL A 115 1.68 18.34 10.36
CA VAL A 115 0.42 19.08 10.42
C VAL A 115 -0.43 18.55 11.57
N ASN A 116 -0.41 19.25 12.70
CA ASN A 116 -1.27 18.96 13.85
C ASN A 116 -2.70 19.40 13.56
N ASP A 117 -3.62 18.44 13.44
CA ASP A 117 -5.04 18.67 13.15
C ASP A 117 -5.87 18.84 14.44
N GLY A 118 -5.41 19.72 15.34
CA GLY A 118 -6.13 20.05 16.56
C GLY A 118 -6.15 18.90 17.57
N SER A 119 -5.01 18.24 17.79
CA SER A 119 -4.88 17.19 18.82
C SER A 119 -5.23 17.70 20.20
N THR A 120 -5.77 16.83 21.04
CA THR A 120 -6.17 17.09 22.42
C THR A 120 -5.26 16.43 23.46
N ASP A 121 -4.32 15.62 23.01
CA ASP A 121 -3.25 14.99 23.79
C ASP A 121 -1.94 15.81 23.67
N ASN A 122 -0.81 15.23 24.08
CA ASN A 122 0.51 15.85 24.01
C ASN A 122 1.17 15.83 22.63
N THR A 123 0.44 15.52 21.55
CA THR A 123 0.98 15.47 20.19
C THR A 123 1.63 16.78 19.76
N PHE A 124 0.96 17.90 20.06
CA PHE A 124 1.48 19.22 19.69
C PHE A 124 2.81 19.54 20.37
N GLU A 125 2.90 19.26 21.67
CA GLU A 125 4.11 19.50 22.47
C GLU A 125 5.28 18.66 21.95
N VAL A 126 5.06 17.38 21.72
CA VAL A 126 6.07 16.47 21.14
C VAL A 126 6.49 16.93 19.74
N ALA A 127 5.54 17.25 18.87
CA ALA A 127 5.84 17.72 17.53
C ALA A 127 6.62 19.06 17.54
N LYS A 128 6.33 19.94 18.48
CA LYS A 128 7.00 21.25 18.66
C LYS A 128 8.49 21.10 19.01
N GLU A 129 8.85 20.07 19.78
CA GLU A 129 10.25 19.78 20.12
C GLU A 129 11.07 19.32 18.91
N LEU A 130 10.41 18.80 17.87
CA LEU A 130 11.05 18.33 16.65
C LEU A 130 11.24 19.45 15.60
N VAL A 131 10.68 20.64 15.83
CA VAL A 131 10.77 21.75 14.86
C VAL A 131 12.18 22.29 14.75
N GLY A 132 12.59 22.66 13.56
CA GLY A 132 13.89 23.24 13.26
C GLY A 132 14.72 22.37 12.32
N PHE A 133 16.03 22.51 12.38
CA PHE A 133 16.95 21.66 11.63
C PHE A 133 17.34 20.45 12.48
N GLN A 134 16.98 19.28 12.00
CA GLN A 134 17.27 17.99 12.63
C GLN A 134 18.38 17.28 11.85
N LYS A 135 19.27 16.61 12.55
CA LYS A 135 20.37 15.87 11.93
C LYS A 135 19.83 14.67 11.14
N GLY A 136 19.88 14.75 9.83
CA GLY A 136 19.59 13.66 8.91
C GLY A 136 20.83 12.80 8.62
N LYS A 137 20.65 11.80 7.73
CA LYS A 137 21.73 10.87 7.34
C LYS A 137 22.88 11.58 6.60
N TYR A 138 22.57 12.51 5.73
CA TYR A 138 23.55 13.20 4.87
C TYR A 138 23.61 14.71 5.10
N THR A 139 22.54 15.33 5.53
CA THR A 139 22.41 16.76 5.72
C THR A 139 21.41 17.04 6.83
N ASP A 140 21.40 18.27 7.31
CA ASP A 140 20.36 18.71 8.25
C ASP A 140 19.05 18.88 7.49
N ILE A 141 17.99 18.29 8.04
CA ILE A 141 16.64 18.26 7.46
C ILE A 141 15.77 19.27 8.20
N LYS A 142 15.11 20.13 7.44
CA LYS A 142 14.18 21.09 8.01
C LYS A 142 12.88 20.41 8.38
N VAL A 143 12.48 20.52 9.65
CA VAL A 143 11.18 20.09 10.19
C VAL A 143 10.34 21.31 10.50
N SER A 144 9.16 21.40 9.93
CA SER A 144 8.19 22.46 10.14
C SER A 144 6.93 21.91 10.79
N LEU A 145 6.23 22.71 11.61
CA LEU A 145 4.98 22.35 12.25
C LEU A 145 3.89 23.36 11.88
N ILE A 146 2.78 22.87 11.38
CA ILE A 146 1.54 23.62 11.18
C ILE A 146 0.56 23.16 12.25
N ASN A 147 0.02 24.11 13.02
CA ASN A 147 -1.04 23.83 13.99
C ASN A 147 -2.35 24.46 13.51
N LYS A 148 -3.41 23.65 13.41
CA LYS A 148 -4.72 24.11 12.94
C LYS A 148 -5.86 23.49 13.75
N PRO A 149 -7.03 24.10 13.78
CA PRO A 149 -8.23 23.48 14.34
C PRO A 149 -8.55 22.16 13.62
N ASN A 150 -9.09 21.17 14.34
CA ASN A 150 -9.47 19.88 13.75
C ASN A 150 -10.39 20.07 12.55
N GLY A 151 -10.08 19.41 11.48
CA GLY A 151 -10.83 19.47 10.24
C GLY A 151 -10.79 18.16 9.45
N GLY A 152 -10.12 17.14 10.00
CA GLY A 152 -9.94 15.83 9.43
C GLY A 152 -8.71 15.74 8.51
N LYS A 153 -8.27 14.50 8.28
CA LYS A 153 -7.03 14.14 7.56
C LYS A 153 -6.89 14.87 6.22
N ALA A 154 -7.95 14.94 5.42
CA ALA A 154 -7.89 15.59 4.11
C ALA A 154 -7.57 17.09 4.20
N LYS A 155 -8.15 17.81 5.19
CA LYS A 155 -7.83 19.24 5.41
C LYS A 155 -6.43 19.43 5.96
N ALA A 156 -5.94 18.50 6.78
CA ALA A 156 -4.57 18.54 7.28
C ALA A 156 -3.57 18.32 6.13
N LEU A 157 -3.80 17.34 5.28
CA LEU A 157 -2.97 17.11 4.08
C LEU A 157 -2.97 18.34 3.16
N ASN A 158 -4.13 18.91 2.86
CA ASN A 158 -4.23 20.11 2.03
C ASN A 158 -3.49 21.32 2.63
N ALA A 159 -3.50 21.48 3.96
CA ALA A 159 -2.74 22.51 4.63
C ALA A 159 -1.21 22.31 4.45
N GLY A 160 -0.75 21.05 4.58
CA GLY A 160 0.65 20.69 4.34
C GLY A 160 1.05 20.91 2.89
N ILE A 161 0.23 20.50 1.93
CA ILE A 161 0.45 20.70 0.48
C ILE A 161 0.54 22.21 0.16
N SER A 162 -0.37 23.01 0.70
CA SER A 162 -0.37 24.46 0.46
C SER A 162 0.85 25.16 1.07
N TYR A 163 1.45 24.61 2.11
CA TYR A 163 2.67 25.12 2.72
C TYR A 163 3.93 24.65 1.99
N SER A 164 3.89 23.49 1.38
CA SER A 164 4.98 22.90 0.61
C SER A 164 5.37 23.80 -0.58
N LYS A 165 6.68 23.81 -0.89
CA LYS A 165 7.25 24.50 -2.06
C LYS A 165 7.76 23.52 -3.13
N SER A 166 7.67 22.22 -2.86
CA SER A 166 8.14 21.18 -3.77
C SER A 166 7.07 20.80 -4.79
N GLU A 167 7.49 20.36 -5.97
CA GLU A 167 6.60 19.78 -6.97
C GLU A 167 6.19 18.35 -6.59
N LEU A 168 7.05 17.65 -5.84
CA LEU A 168 6.78 16.30 -5.38
C LEU A 168 6.46 16.30 -3.88
N VAL A 169 5.33 15.74 -3.52
CA VAL A 169 4.91 15.57 -2.13
C VAL A 169 4.76 14.09 -1.81
N LEU A 170 5.23 13.70 -0.62
CA LEU A 170 4.98 12.40 -0.03
C LEU A 170 4.04 12.60 1.16
N CYS A 171 2.90 11.90 1.15
CA CYS A 171 1.97 11.87 2.28
C CYS A 171 2.21 10.60 3.09
N MET A 172 2.40 10.72 4.39
CA MET A 172 2.65 9.61 5.30
C MET A 172 1.81 9.78 6.56
N ASP A 173 1.23 8.71 7.09
CA ASP A 173 0.51 8.75 8.36
C ASP A 173 1.47 8.93 9.53
N GLY A 174 1.05 9.66 10.58
CA GLY A 174 1.89 10.00 11.71
C GLY A 174 2.26 8.81 12.60
N ASP A 175 1.58 7.67 12.46
CA ASP A 175 1.86 6.39 13.11
C ASP A 175 2.66 5.40 12.27
N SER A 176 3.11 5.82 11.09
CA SER A 176 3.85 4.99 10.14
C SER A 176 5.34 5.28 10.16
N GLU A 177 6.14 4.32 9.69
CA GLU A 177 7.58 4.45 9.52
C GLU A 177 7.97 4.18 8.07
N LEU A 178 8.94 4.92 7.54
CA LEU A 178 9.50 4.67 6.21
C LEU A 178 10.80 3.88 6.30
N SER A 179 10.95 2.92 5.39
CA SER A 179 12.24 2.29 5.13
C SER A 179 13.22 3.31 4.54
N GLU A 180 14.52 3.20 4.88
CA GLU A 180 15.55 4.18 4.46
C GLU A 180 15.57 4.43 2.95
N GLU A 181 15.33 3.41 2.13
CA GLU A 181 15.39 3.51 0.67
C GLU A 181 14.08 4.00 0.01
N THR A 182 13.00 4.15 0.78
CA THR A 182 11.66 4.39 0.22
C THR A 182 11.63 5.61 -0.67
N LEU A 183 12.13 6.75 -0.22
CA LEU A 183 12.07 8.00 -0.97
C LEU A 183 12.93 7.94 -2.24
N LYS A 184 14.13 7.40 -2.13
CA LYS A 184 15.05 7.18 -3.25
C LYS A 184 14.46 6.28 -4.35
N VAL A 185 13.72 5.24 -3.96
CA VAL A 185 13.04 4.35 -4.90
C VAL A 185 11.82 5.04 -5.51
N ALA A 186 11.01 5.74 -4.70
CA ALA A 186 9.78 6.37 -5.16
C ALA A 186 10.04 7.49 -6.19
N VAL A 187 11.01 8.36 -5.97
CA VAL A 187 11.27 9.50 -6.87
C VAL A 187 11.70 9.07 -8.27
N ARG A 188 12.35 7.94 -8.43
CA ARG A 188 12.80 7.43 -9.75
C ARG A 188 11.66 7.19 -10.73
N HIS A 189 10.46 6.92 -10.23
CA HIS A 189 9.29 6.75 -11.08
C HIS A 189 8.90 8.03 -11.81
N PHE A 190 9.15 9.19 -11.20
CA PHE A 190 8.81 10.50 -11.77
C PHE A 190 9.81 11.00 -12.82
N ILE A 191 10.83 10.21 -13.18
CA ILE A 191 11.64 10.44 -14.38
C ILE A 191 10.77 10.33 -15.64
N ASP A 192 9.74 9.47 -15.62
CA ASP A 192 8.70 9.42 -16.65
C ASP A 192 7.65 10.51 -16.34
N PRO A 193 7.55 11.58 -17.17
CA PRO A 193 6.59 12.67 -16.94
C PRO A 193 5.13 12.24 -17.05
N ALA A 194 4.84 11.05 -17.56
CA ALA A 194 3.49 10.49 -17.61
C ALA A 194 3.05 9.94 -16.26
N ILE A 195 3.97 9.78 -15.29
CA ILE A 195 3.63 9.27 -13.95
C ILE A 195 3.27 10.43 -13.04
N GLY A 196 1.98 10.55 -12.72
CA GLY A 196 1.45 11.57 -11.81
C GLY A 196 1.48 11.20 -10.34
N ALA A 197 1.53 9.90 -10.00
CA ALA A 197 1.55 9.43 -8.62
C ALA A 197 2.15 8.03 -8.46
N VAL A 198 2.71 7.76 -7.29
CA VAL A 198 3.30 6.47 -6.91
C VAL A 198 2.73 6.03 -5.58
N ALA A 199 2.25 4.80 -5.49
CA ALA A 199 1.76 4.21 -4.25
C ALA A 199 2.87 3.44 -3.53
N GLY A 200 3.05 3.72 -2.24
CA GLY A 200 3.98 2.97 -1.39
C GLY A 200 3.51 1.54 -1.10
N ASN A 201 4.45 0.68 -0.75
CA ASN A 201 4.17 -0.67 -0.28
C ASN A 201 4.16 -0.69 1.26
N VAL A 202 2.99 -0.90 1.85
CA VAL A 202 2.83 -0.93 3.31
C VAL A 202 3.03 -2.34 3.84
N LYS A 203 3.78 -2.48 4.93
CA LYS A 203 4.04 -3.73 5.64
C LYS A 203 3.68 -3.59 7.11
N VAL A 204 3.12 -4.65 7.69
CA VAL A 204 2.84 -4.70 9.14
C VAL A 204 4.15 -4.93 9.89
N LEU A 205 4.53 -4.01 10.79
CA LEU A 205 5.76 -4.10 11.60
C LEU A 205 5.61 -5.07 12.77
N ASN A 206 4.49 -5.04 13.48
CA ASN A 206 4.26 -5.74 14.75
C ASN A 206 3.72 -7.17 14.58
N ARG A 207 4.39 -8.02 13.82
CA ARG A 207 4.02 -9.42 13.57
C ARG A 207 4.30 -10.31 14.79
N LYS A 208 3.46 -10.24 15.81
CA LYS A 208 3.63 -11.03 17.05
C LYS A 208 2.41 -11.89 17.40
N LYS A 209 1.29 -11.77 16.67
CA LYS A 209 0.02 -12.46 16.97
C LYS A 209 -0.62 -12.94 15.67
N LEU A 210 -1.44 -14.00 15.75
CA LEU A 210 -2.15 -14.57 14.60
C LEU A 210 -2.89 -13.49 13.76
N PHE A 211 -3.58 -12.56 14.42
CA PHE A 211 -4.31 -11.50 13.72
C PHE A 211 -3.39 -10.54 12.94
N THR A 212 -2.21 -10.22 13.47
CA THR A 212 -1.24 -9.37 12.76
C THR A 212 -0.57 -10.10 11.62
N ASP A 213 -0.44 -11.43 11.69
CA ASP A 213 0.03 -12.25 10.58
C ASP A 213 -1.02 -12.36 9.47
N LEU A 214 -2.31 -12.52 9.83
CA LEU A 214 -3.43 -12.48 8.87
C LEU A 214 -3.53 -11.11 8.18
N GLN A 215 -3.41 -10.01 8.93
CA GLN A 215 -3.36 -8.66 8.37
C GLN A 215 -2.17 -8.48 7.41
N ALA A 216 -1.01 -9.03 7.75
CA ALA A 216 0.15 -8.99 6.87
C ALA A 216 -0.07 -9.78 5.56
N LEU A 217 -0.80 -10.90 5.60
CA LEU A 217 -1.19 -11.65 4.41
C LEU A 217 -2.18 -10.86 3.53
N GLU A 218 -3.17 -10.22 4.13
CA GLU A 218 -4.13 -9.34 3.45
C GLU A 218 -3.39 -8.19 2.74
N TYR A 219 -2.42 -7.56 3.41
CA TYR A 219 -1.61 -6.49 2.81
C TYR A 219 -0.73 -7.00 1.66
N ILE A 220 -0.18 -8.21 1.75
CA ILE A 220 0.58 -8.81 0.65
C ILE A 220 -0.33 -9.04 -0.57
N GLU A 221 -1.53 -9.52 -0.38
CA GLU A 221 -2.49 -9.74 -1.47
C GLU A 221 -2.96 -8.41 -2.07
N GLY A 222 -3.52 -7.52 -1.23
CA GLY A 222 -4.14 -6.28 -1.66
C GLY A 222 -3.13 -5.24 -2.17
N LEU A 223 -2.00 -5.09 -1.49
CA LEU A 223 -1.05 -4.02 -1.81
C LEU A 223 0.08 -4.46 -2.75
N ASN A 224 0.56 -5.69 -2.65
CA ASN A 224 1.65 -6.14 -3.54
C ASN A 224 1.12 -6.72 -4.85
N ILE A 225 0.22 -7.71 -4.78
CA ILE A 225 -0.23 -8.44 -5.97
C ILE A 225 -1.20 -7.58 -6.78
N ALA A 226 -2.23 -7.04 -6.13
CA ALA A 226 -3.25 -6.27 -6.82
C ALA A 226 -2.68 -4.97 -7.41
N ARG A 227 -1.85 -4.24 -6.66
CA ARG A 227 -1.20 -3.02 -7.18
C ARG A 227 -0.19 -3.30 -8.28
N ALA A 228 0.58 -4.37 -8.19
CA ALA A 228 1.48 -4.77 -9.28
C ALA A 228 0.69 -5.05 -10.57
N ALA A 229 -0.44 -5.75 -10.47
CA ALA A 229 -1.32 -6.00 -11.63
C ALA A 229 -1.93 -4.71 -12.18
N GLN A 230 -2.39 -3.80 -11.33
CA GLN A 230 -2.91 -2.48 -11.71
C GLN A 230 -1.83 -1.61 -12.36
N SER A 231 -0.61 -1.66 -11.85
CA SER A 231 0.54 -0.91 -12.39
C SER A 231 0.90 -1.37 -13.80
N TYR A 232 0.70 -2.63 -14.16
CA TYR A 232 0.85 -3.12 -15.53
C TYR A 232 -0.10 -2.38 -16.50
N GLY A 233 -1.33 -2.12 -16.06
CA GLY A 233 -2.31 -1.30 -16.80
C GLY A 233 -2.09 0.21 -16.69
N ARG A 234 -1.04 0.67 -15.97
CA ARG A 234 -0.78 2.09 -15.65
C ARG A 234 -1.91 2.79 -14.92
N ILE A 235 -2.74 2.05 -14.22
CA ILE A 235 -3.88 2.56 -13.46
C ILE A 235 -3.82 1.96 -12.06
N VAL A 236 -3.53 2.77 -11.04
CA VAL A 236 -3.62 2.40 -9.63
C VAL A 236 -4.86 3.07 -9.05
N ASN A 237 -5.88 2.27 -8.69
CA ASN A 237 -7.20 2.78 -8.31
C ASN A 237 -7.22 3.51 -6.97
N ILE A 238 -6.34 3.14 -6.06
CA ILE A 238 -6.26 3.73 -4.71
C ILE A 238 -4.80 3.96 -4.36
N ILE A 239 -4.48 5.22 -4.14
CA ILE A 239 -3.22 5.66 -3.51
C ILE A 239 -3.62 6.03 -2.08
N PRO A 240 -3.19 5.29 -1.05
CA PRO A 240 -3.56 5.56 0.33
C PRO A 240 -2.97 6.87 0.83
#